data_23c658c9b63b1cc2e74fcb37a6d75de9
#
_entry.id   23c658c9b63b1cc2e74fcb37a6d75de9
#
_cell.length_a   1.000
_cell.length_b   1.000
_cell.length_c   1.000
_cell.angle_alpha   90.00
_cell.angle_beta   90.00
_cell.angle_gamma   90.00
#
_symmetry.space_group_name_H-M   'P 1'
#
loop_
_entity.id
_entity.type
_entity.pdbx_description
1 polymer ?
#
loop_
_entity_poly.entity_id
_entity_poly.type
_entity_poly.pdbx_seq_one_letter_code
_entity_poly.pdbx_strand_id
1 'polypeptide(L)'
;KTDHVIIVGFGLNGRNLSFVLKELEVPYVVLELNSRTVTKMRKEGEPIFYGDGTSPEILHKMGIERARVLIVAISDPSATRKIVKIARDLNPRIYILVRTRYLAEVEDLLALGADEVIPEEFETSIELFSRVLQFYKMPKPLSDQYAEKFRKDHYRLFIKGDTPKKLFYDNIALMPDVDYESYIIQSGSPAINSSIRELNIRDKTGALVIAVKRGDKMIHGPGSDFVLQRGDIIFLIGKKK
;
A
#
# COMPACT_ATOMS: atom_id res chain seq x y z
N LYS A 1 -7.18 28.67 13.80
CA LYS A 1 -7.88 27.44 13.37
C LYS A 1 -7.90 26.44 14.53
N THR A 2 -8.94 25.63 14.57
CA THR A 2 -9.11 24.51 15.53
C THR A 2 -9.40 23.26 14.69
N ASP A 3 -9.06 22.07 15.18
CA ASP A 3 -9.25 20.79 14.48
C ASP A 3 -8.65 20.74 13.07
N HIS A 4 -7.55 21.43 12.86
CA HIS A 4 -6.89 21.52 11.56
C HIS A 4 -5.68 20.58 11.44
N VAL A 5 -5.22 20.41 10.22
CA VAL A 5 -4.00 19.68 9.89
C VAL A 5 -2.83 20.67 9.76
N ILE A 6 -1.69 20.36 10.38
CA ILE A 6 -0.43 21.06 10.15
C ILE A 6 0.45 20.19 9.25
N ILE A 7 0.89 20.75 8.13
CA ILE A 7 1.81 20.08 7.20
C ILE A 7 3.17 20.77 7.30
N VAL A 8 4.21 20.03 7.71
CA VAL A 8 5.59 20.53 7.71
C VAL A 8 6.31 20.01 6.47
N GLY A 9 6.64 20.94 5.56
CA GLY A 9 7.24 20.70 4.26
C GLY A 9 6.24 20.78 3.10
N PHE A 10 6.59 21.56 2.07
CA PHE A 10 5.78 21.73 0.85
C PHE A 10 6.48 21.18 -0.41
N GLY A 11 7.17 20.04 -0.24
CA GLY A 11 7.68 19.23 -1.33
C GLY A 11 6.53 18.49 -2.07
N LEU A 12 6.85 17.44 -2.82
CA LEU A 12 5.86 16.68 -3.57
C LEU A 12 4.71 16.17 -2.69
N ASN A 13 5.06 15.52 -1.55
CA ASN A 13 4.08 14.93 -0.65
C ASN A 13 3.19 16.00 0.02
N GLY A 14 3.79 17.11 0.51
CA GLY A 14 3.03 18.18 1.12
C GLY A 14 2.07 18.87 0.14
N ARG A 15 2.48 19.08 -1.13
CA ARG A 15 1.61 19.65 -2.17
C ARG A 15 0.45 18.73 -2.52
N ASN A 16 0.71 17.45 -2.74
CA ASN A 16 -0.36 16.50 -3.07
C ASN A 16 -1.37 16.40 -1.94
N LEU A 17 -0.88 16.40 -0.69
CA LEU A 17 -1.75 16.35 0.48
C LEU A 17 -2.58 17.64 0.61
N SER A 18 -1.95 18.82 0.48
CA SER A 18 -2.69 20.10 0.56
C SER A 18 -3.76 20.20 -0.52
N PHE A 19 -3.48 19.70 -1.73
CA PHE A 19 -4.47 19.64 -2.81
C PHE A 19 -5.70 18.81 -2.39
N VAL A 20 -5.49 17.60 -1.87
CA VAL A 20 -6.59 16.72 -1.44
C VAL A 20 -7.37 17.32 -0.25
N LEU A 21 -6.66 17.88 0.74
CA LEU A 21 -7.32 18.50 1.89
C LEU A 21 -8.16 19.71 1.47
N LYS A 22 -7.70 20.47 0.48
CA LYS A 22 -8.44 21.62 -0.09
C LYS A 22 -9.71 21.17 -0.80
N GLU A 23 -9.62 20.13 -1.63
CA GLU A 23 -10.79 19.55 -2.33
C GLU A 23 -11.84 19.00 -1.36
N LEU A 24 -11.39 18.45 -0.23
CA LEU A 24 -12.28 17.90 0.81
C LEU A 24 -12.71 18.93 1.86
N GLU A 25 -12.34 20.20 1.69
CA GLU A 25 -12.60 21.30 2.62
C GLU A 25 -12.10 21.04 4.06
N VAL A 26 -11.07 20.18 4.21
CA VAL A 26 -10.43 19.94 5.50
C VAL A 26 -9.51 21.12 5.84
N PRO A 27 -9.68 21.77 7.01
CA PRO A 27 -8.86 22.91 7.36
C PRO A 27 -7.41 22.49 7.61
N TYR A 28 -6.46 23.18 6.96
CA TYR A 28 -5.03 22.94 7.14
C TYR A 28 -4.20 24.22 7.11
N VAL A 29 -2.94 24.09 7.51
CA VAL A 29 -1.88 25.10 7.35
C VAL A 29 -0.59 24.40 6.96
N VAL A 30 0.24 25.07 6.20
CA VAL A 30 1.53 24.54 5.75
C VAL A 30 2.67 25.36 6.35
N LEU A 31 3.70 24.69 6.84
CA LEU A 31 4.95 25.29 7.30
C LEU A 31 6.08 24.89 6.33
N GLU A 32 6.80 25.88 5.79
CA GLU A 32 7.84 25.66 4.80
C GLU A 32 9.03 26.59 5.03
N LEU A 33 10.26 26.05 4.88
CA LEU A 33 11.52 26.78 5.03
C LEU A 33 11.96 27.55 3.79
N ASN A 34 11.46 27.17 2.61
CA ASN A 34 11.81 27.84 1.37
C ASN A 34 10.95 29.10 1.17
N SER A 35 11.54 30.27 1.42
CA SER A 35 10.85 31.54 1.32
C SER A 35 10.28 31.85 -0.08
N ARG A 36 10.95 31.38 -1.15
CA ARG A 36 10.47 31.57 -2.54
C ARG A 36 9.20 30.75 -2.76
N THR A 37 9.18 29.51 -2.31
CA THR A 37 7.99 28.64 -2.35
C THR A 37 6.84 29.27 -1.58
N VAL A 38 7.09 29.73 -0.36
CA VAL A 38 6.08 30.40 0.48
C VAL A 38 5.50 31.63 -0.22
N THR A 39 6.36 32.51 -0.76
CA THR A 39 5.93 33.74 -1.44
C THR A 39 5.07 33.43 -2.65
N LYS A 40 5.47 32.44 -3.46
CA LYS A 40 4.73 32.03 -4.66
C LYS A 40 3.35 31.47 -4.28
N MET A 41 3.33 30.45 -3.42
CA MET A 41 2.11 29.71 -3.12
C MET A 41 1.10 30.51 -2.30
N ARG A 42 1.58 31.46 -1.47
CA ARG A 42 0.69 32.41 -0.77
C ARG A 42 -0.08 33.32 -1.74
N LYS A 43 0.55 33.74 -2.85
CA LYS A 43 -0.13 34.48 -3.91
C LYS A 43 -1.22 33.67 -4.62
N GLU A 44 -1.06 32.36 -4.63
CA GLU A 44 -2.03 31.40 -5.18
C GLU A 44 -3.12 31.02 -4.15
N GLY A 45 -3.14 31.68 -2.97
CA GLY A 45 -4.15 31.47 -1.94
C GLY A 45 -3.90 30.27 -1.02
N GLU A 46 -2.71 29.69 -1.05
CA GLU A 46 -2.35 28.57 -0.18
C GLU A 46 -2.10 29.07 1.25
N PRO A 47 -2.64 28.38 2.30
CA PRO A 47 -2.42 28.75 3.70
C PRO A 47 -1.03 28.30 4.16
N ILE A 48 0.01 28.86 3.55
CA ILE A 48 1.42 28.53 3.75
C ILE A 48 2.17 29.62 4.49
N PHE A 49 3.00 29.23 5.45
CA PHE A 49 3.78 30.09 6.31
C PHE A 49 5.27 29.75 6.23
N TYR A 50 6.09 30.80 6.28
CA TYR A 50 7.52 30.64 6.40
C TYR A 50 7.88 30.34 7.86
N GLY A 51 8.69 29.31 8.09
CA GLY A 51 9.21 29.02 9.43
C GLY A 51 9.89 27.66 9.53
N ASP A 52 10.66 27.54 10.59
CA ASP A 52 11.34 26.29 10.96
C ASP A 52 10.46 25.49 11.91
N GLY A 53 10.03 24.29 11.50
CA GLY A 53 9.24 23.38 12.32
C GLY A 53 9.99 22.85 13.55
N THR A 54 11.31 23.00 13.61
CA THR A 54 12.11 22.65 14.80
C THR A 54 12.06 23.70 15.92
N SER A 55 11.35 24.82 15.69
CA SER A 55 11.12 25.85 16.70
C SER A 55 9.75 25.64 17.38
N PRO A 56 9.71 25.46 18.72
CA PRO A 56 8.45 25.38 19.47
C PRO A 56 7.56 26.60 19.24
N GLU A 57 8.12 27.79 19.18
CA GLU A 57 7.39 29.05 19.01
C GLU A 57 6.68 29.09 17.65
N ILE A 58 7.28 28.53 16.62
CA ILE A 58 6.66 28.44 15.28
C ILE A 58 5.51 27.45 15.31
N LEU A 59 5.68 26.28 15.92
CA LEU A 59 4.59 25.30 16.06
C LEU A 59 3.43 25.86 16.91
N HIS A 60 3.70 26.63 17.96
CA HIS A 60 2.68 27.38 18.70
C HIS A 60 1.89 28.34 17.81
N LYS A 61 2.59 29.13 16.97
CA LYS A 61 1.96 30.05 16.00
C LYS A 61 1.09 29.29 14.98
N MET A 62 1.45 28.06 14.65
CA MET A 62 0.63 27.21 13.76
C MET A 62 -0.57 26.59 14.51
N GLY A 63 -0.67 26.75 15.83
CA GLY A 63 -1.77 26.27 16.65
C GLY A 63 -1.68 24.79 16.97
N ILE A 64 -0.48 24.29 17.23
CA ILE A 64 -0.19 22.86 17.50
C ILE A 64 -1.07 22.28 18.61
N GLU A 65 -1.41 23.07 19.65
CA GLU A 65 -2.23 22.64 20.78
C GLU A 65 -3.68 22.34 20.40
N ARG A 66 -4.15 22.93 19.30
CA ARG A 66 -5.52 22.81 18.80
C ARG A 66 -5.58 22.07 17.46
N ALA A 67 -4.44 21.67 16.95
CA ALA A 67 -4.37 20.86 15.75
C ALA A 67 -4.78 19.41 16.04
N ARG A 68 -5.42 18.79 15.09
CA ARG A 68 -5.82 17.39 15.17
C ARG A 68 -4.75 16.45 14.63
N VAL A 69 -4.07 16.87 13.58
CA VAL A 69 -3.04 16.07 12.90
C VAL A 69 -1.82 16.94 12.59
N LEU A 70 -0.65 16.40 12.82
CA LEU A 70 0.62 16.92 12.32
C LEU A 70 1.18 15.93 11.30
N ILE A 71 1.56 16.44 10.13
CA ILE A 71 2.22 15.65 9.10
C ILE A 71 3.60 16.21 8.88
N VAL A 72 4.63 15.38 9.06
CA VAL A 72 6.03 15.74 8.82
C VAL A 72 6.47 15.12 7.51
N ALA A 73 6.54 15.95 6.45
CA ALA A 73 6.82 15.55 5.07
C ALA A 73 8.15 16.10 4.53
N ILE A 74 9.10 16.38 5.41
CA ILE A 74 10.46 16.85 5.06
C ILE A 74 11.42 15.67 4.86
N SER A 75 12.60 15.98 4.27
CA SER A 75 13.60 14.93 3.98
C SER A 75 14.78 14.90 4.95
N ASP A 76 14.86 15.84 5.89
CA ASP A 76 15.93 15.90 6.87
C ASP A 76 15.59 15.04 8.10
N PRO A 77 16.33 13.94 8.37
CA PRO A 77 16.03 13.04 9.46
C PRO A 77 16.20 13.68 10.85
N SER A 78 17.17 14.57 11.01
CA SER A 78 17.44 15.23 12.29
C SER A 78 16.32 16.21 12.63
N ALA A 79 15.93 17.05 11.66
CA ALA A 79 14.79 17.95 11.82
C ALA A 79 13.49 17.18 12.06
N THR A 80 13.26 16.09 11.35
CA THR A 80 12.08 15.24 11.52
C THR A 80 11.95 14.73 12.95
N ARG A 81 13.01 14.12 13.51
CA ARG A 81 13.02 13.64 14.90
C ARG A 81 12.75 14.76 15.91
N LYS A 82 13.37 15.91 15.70
CA LYS A 82 13.19 17.07 16.57
C LYS A 82 11.75 17.59 16.54
N ILE A 83 11.16 17.70 15.34
CA ILE A 83 9.76 18.14 15.17
C ILE A 83 8.80 17.19 15.87
N VAL A 84 8.96 15.87 15.68
CA VAL A 84 8.10 14.85 16.31
C VAL A 84 8.15 14.98 17.83
N LYS A 85 9.36 15.06 18.41
CA LYS A 85 9.54 15.19 19.87
C LYS A 85 8.86 16.47 20.39
N ILE A 86 9.13 17.61 19.79
CA ILE A 86 8.56 18.91 20.21
C ILE A 86 7.03 18.88 20.08
N ALA A 87 6.51 18.36 18.98
CA ALA A 87 5.07 18.32 18.75
C ALA A 87 4.36 17.46 19.78
N ARG A 88 4.91 16.30 20.12
CA ARG A 88 4.37 15.41 21.16
C ARG A 88 4.40 16.05 22.54
N ASP A 89 5.49 16.77 22.85
CA ASP A 89 5.60 17.49 24.12
C ASP A 89 4.59 18.66 24.22
N LEU A 90 4.32 19.37 23.12
CA LEU A 90 3.36 20.50 23.07
C LEU A 90 1.90 20.03 23.01
N ASN A 91 1.62 18.92 22.35
CA ASN A 91 0.27 18.35 22.28
C ASN A 91 0.31 16.82 22.41
N PRO A 92 0.12 16.28 23.62
CA PRO A 92 0.14 14.82 23.85
C PRO A 92 -0.93 14.04 23.08
N ARG A 93 -1.97 14.70 22.57
CA ARG A 93 -3.12 14.05 21.89
C ARG A 93 -3.12 14.23 20.38
N ILE A 94 -2.20 15.02 19.81
CA ILE A 94 -2.14 15.21 18.37
C ILE A 94 -1.76 13.89 17.68
N TYR A 95 -2.41 13.59 16.55
CA TYR A 95 -1.99 12.48 15.70
C TYR A 95 -0.81 12.91 14.83
N ILE A 96 0.34 12.25 14.98
CA ILE A 96 1.59 12.58 14.29
C ILE A 96 1.86 11.53 13.23
N LEU A 97 1.74 11.92 11.96
CA LEU A 97 2.09 11.13 10.79
C LEU A 97 3.41 11.61 10.21
N VAL A 98 4.35 10.70 10.05
CA VAL A 98 5.69 11.02 9.56
C VAL A 98 6.01 10.25 8.29
N ARG A 99 6.50 10.96 7.29
CA ARG A 99 7.14 10.34 6.12
C ARG A 99 8.64 10.26 6.39
N THR A 100 9.23 9.10 6.22
CA THR A 100 10.68 8.92 6.19
C THR A 100 11.15 8.28 4.91
N ARG A 101 12.42 8.47 4.56
CA ARG A 101 13.01 7.80 3.40
C ARG A 101 13.35 6.34 3.73
N TYR A 102 13.91 6.11 4.91
CA TYR A 102 14.53 4.85 5.29
C TYR A 102 13.73 4.08 6.33
N LEU A 103 13.60 2.79 6.11
CA LEU A 103 12.93 1.88 7.06
C LEU A 103 13.60 1.89 8.45
N ALA A 104 14.93 2.04 8.50
CA ALA A 104 15.69 2.06 9.76
C ALA A 104 15.31 3.20 10.72
N GLU A 105 14.65 4.26 10.25
CA GLU A 105 14.26 5.40 11.09
C GLU A 105 12.92 5.20 11.81
N VAL A 106 12.19 4.17 11.46
CA VAL A 106 10.80 3.97 11.91
C VAL A 106 10.71 3.78 13.42
N GLU A 107 11.54 2.89 13.99
CA GLU A 107 11.52 2.64 15.45
C GLU A 107 11.84 3.89 16.26
N ASP A 108 12.85 4.62 15.85
CA ASP A 108 13.24 5.87 16.52
C ASP A 108 12.11 6.90 16.48
N LEU A 109 11.44 7.06 15.34
CA LEU A 109 10.35 8.01 15.19
C LEU A 109 9.12 7.63 16.01
N LEU A 110 8.77 6.34 16.05
CA LEU A 110 7.70 5.82 16.90
C LEU A 110 8.04 6.01 18.40
N ALA A 111 9.28 5.72 18.80
CA ALA A 111 9.75 5.91 20.18
C ALA A 111 9.74 7.39 20.60
N LEU A 112 9.95 8.32 19.66
CA LEU A 112 9.86 9.76 19.89
C LEU A 112 8.42 10.29 19.97
N GLY A 113 7.43 9.46 19.62
CA GLY A 113 6.02 9.78 19.78
C GLY A 113 5.27 9.99 18.47
N ALA A 114 5.78 9.56 17.30
CA ALA A 114 4.97 9.44 16.10
C ALA A 114 3.92 8.34 16.29
N ASP A 115 2.70 8.56 15.79
CA ASP A 115 1.64 7.55 15.79
C ASP A 115 1.77 6.63 14.59
N GLU A 116 2.19 7.19 13.45
CA GLU A 116 2.41 6.45 12.22
C GLU A 116 3.62 6.98 11.47
N VAL A 117 4.39 6.05 10.90
CA VAL A 117 5.56 6.36 10.08
C VAL A 117 5.47 5.63 8.75
N ILE A 118 5.58 6.36 7.65
CA ILE A 118 5.53 5.83 6.29
C ILE A 118 6.95 5.84 5.70
N PRO A 119 7.63 4.69 5.60
CA PRO A 119 8.95 4.61 4.98
C PRO A 119 8.80 4.43 3.46
N GLU A 120 9.29 5.40 2.68
CA GLU A 120 9.14 5.44 1.22
C GLU A 120 9.73 4.21 0.51
N GLU A 121 10.90 3.75 0.95
CA GLU A 121 11.54 2.56 0.36
C GLU A 121 10.65 1.33 0.47
N PHE A 122 10.00 1.17 1.61
CA PHE A 122 9.12 0.03 1.86
C PHE A 122 7.83 0.12 1.04
N GLU A 123 7.15 1.28 1.07
CA GLU A 123 5.93 1.49 0.28
C GLU A 123 6.19 1.41 -1.22
N THR A 124 7.35 1.89 -1.68
CA THR A 124 7.76 1.72 -3.08
C THR A 124 7.93 0.25 -3.44
N SER A 125 8.49 -0.58 -2.54
CA SER A 125 8.63 -2.02 -2.79
C SER A 125 7.28 -2.73 -2.89
N ILE A 126 6.31 -2.32 -2.06
CA ILE A 126 4.92 -2.82 -2.13
C ILE A 126 4.28 -2.46 -3.46
N GLU A 127 4.42 -1.22 -3.91
CA GLU A 127 3.88 -0.79 -5.20
C GLU A 127 4.52 -1.57 -6.36
N LEU A 128 5.83 -1.79 -6.33
CA LEU A 128 6.54 -2.56 -7.36
C LEU A 128 6.00 -3.99 -7.46
N PHE A 129 5.93 -4.72 -6.35
CA PHE A 129 5.42 -6.09 -6.43
C PHE A 129 3.92 -6.12 -6.79
N SER A 130 3.13 -5.16 -6.32
CA SER A 130 1.71 -5.08 -6.68
C SER A 130 1.51 -4.92 -8.19
N ARG A 131 2.33 -4.09 -8.85
CA ARG A 131 2.31 -3.94 -10.31
C ARG A 131 2.75 -5.20 -11.04
N VAL A 132 3.76 -5.90 -10.51
CA VAL A 132 4.18 -7.21 -11.06
C VAL A 132 3.02 -8.20 -10.97
N LEU A 133 2.35 -8.31 -9.82
CA LEU A 133 1.21 -9.20 -9.65
C LEU A 133 0.06 -8.86 -10.61
N GLN A 134 -0.22 -7.57 -10.82
CA GLN A 134 -1.21 -7.12 -11.81
C GLN A 134 -0.82 -7.52 -13.24
N PHE A 135 0.45 -7.41 -13.61
CA PHE A 135 0.95 -7.87 -14.91
C PHE A 135 0.69 -9.37 -15.12
N TYR A 136 0.86 -10.17 -14.07
CA TYR A 136 0.51 -11.60 -14.06
C TYR A 136 -1.00 -11.85 -13.90
N LYS A 137 -1.84 -10.80 -14.03
CA LYS A 137 -3.31 -10.88 -13.96
C LYS A 137 -3.85 -11.44 -12.65
N MET A 138 -3.10 -11.26 -11.56
CA MET A 138 -3.60 -11.61 -10.23
C MET A 138 -4.78 -10.70 -9.87
N PRO A 139 -5.87 -11.24 -9.31
CA PRO A 139 -7.01 -10.44 -8.89
C PRO A 139 -6.59 -9.36 -7.89
N LYS A 140 -7.07 -8.13 -8.10
CA LYS A 140 -6.73 -6.98 -7.26
C LYS A 140 -6.95 -7.23 -5.75
N PRO A 141 -8.08 -7.82 -5.30
CA PRO A 141 -8.29 -8.11 -3.88
C PRO A 141 -7.19 -8.98 -3.27
N LEU A 142 -6.65 -9.92 -4.04
CA LEU A 142 -5.56 -10.79 -3.60
C LEU A 142 -4.23 -10.03 -3.53
N SER A 143 -3.93 -9.19 -4.53
CA SER A 143 -2.76 -8.31 -4.52
C SER A 143 -2.80 -7.35 -3.31
N ASP A 144 -3.96 -6.76 -3.03
CA ASP A 144 -4.16 -5.87 -1.89
C ASP A 144 -3.98 -6.62 -0.55
N GLN A 145 -4.47 -7.85 -0.46
CA GLN A 145 -4.29 -8.72 0.72
C GLN A 145 -2.81 -9.03 0.99
N TYR A 146 -2.03 -9.31 -0.06
CA TYR A 146 -0.58 -9.48 0.07
C TYR A 146 0.12 -8.20 0.52
N ALA A 147 -0.25 -7.05 -0.05
CA ALA A 147 0.29 -5.76 0.34
C ALA A 147 0.04 -5.47 1.83
N GLU A 148 -1.20 -5.69 2.32
CA GLU A 148 -1.56 -5.52 3.73
C GLU A 148 -0.82 -6.50 4.65
N LYS A 149 -0.72 -7.77 4.25
CA LYS A 149 0.05 -8.75 4.98
C LYS A 149 1.53 -8.35 5.06
N PHE A 150 2.09 -7.88 3.94
CA PHE A 150 3.47 -7.43 3.88
C PHE A 150 3.71 -6.23 4.82
N ARG A 151 2.78 -5.26 4.87
CA ARG A 151 2.84 -4.14 5.83
C ARG A 151 2.84 -4.63 7.28
N LYS A 152 1.97 -5.58 7.63
CA LYS A 152 1.82 -6.08 9.00
C LYS A 152 2.99 -6.93 9.48
N ASP A 153 3.45 -7.85 8.63
CA ASP A 153 4.41 -8.89 9.05
C ASP A 153 5.86 -8.44 8.84
N HIS A 154 6.17 -7.81 7.69
CA HIS A 154 7.53 -7.48 7.31
C HIS A 154 8.01 -6.16 7.89
N TYR A 155 7.13 -5.24 8.19
CA TYR A 155 7.46 -4.03 8.91
C TYR A 155 8.14 -4.34 10.27
N ARG A 156 7.64 -5.34 11.00
CA ARG A 156 8.21 -5.82 12.26
C ARG A 156 9.52 -6.62 12.07
N LEU A 157 9.67 -7.33 10.96
CA LEU A 157 10.82 -8.20 10.70
C LEU A 157 12.07 -7.42 10.30
N PHE A 158 11.91 -6.40 9.45
CA PHE A 158 13.02 -5.51 9.09
C PHE A 158 13.54 -4.70 10.27
N ILE A 159 12.66 -4.36 11.21
CA ILE A 159 12.99 -3.68 12.46
C ILE A 159 13.81 -4.60 13.40
N LYS A 160 13.52 -5.90 13.46
CA LYS A 160 14.21 -6.86 14.34
C LYS A 160 15.50 -7.47 13.79
N GLY A 161 15.91 -7.09 12.57
CA GLY A 161 17.16 -7.59 11.95
C GLY A 161 17.12 -9.07 11.52
N ASP A 162 15.98 -9.72 11.58
CA ASP A 162 15.80 -11.09 11.09
C ASP A 162 15.72 -11.11 9.57
N THR A 163 16.69 -11.76 8.93
CA THR A 163 16.81 -11.83 7.47
C THR A 163 15.61 -12.57 6.85
N PRO A 164 14.97 -12.02 5.81
CA PRO A 164 13.71 -12.54 5.23
C PRO A 164 13.82 -13.88 4.49
N LYS A 165 15.00 -14.51 4.43
CA LYS A 165 15.25 -15.67 3.56
C LYS A 165 14.35 -16.88 3.77
N LYS A 166 13.78 -17.08 4.97
CA LYS A 166 12.92 -18.23 5.28
C LYS A 166 11.43 -17.97 5.09
N LEU A 167 11.02 -16.70 5.25
CA LEU A 167 9.61 -16.31 5.20
C LEU A 167 9.04 -16.14 3.79
N PHE A 168 9.91 -15.90 2.79
CA PHE A 168 9.45 -15.66 1.41
C PHE A 168 8.93 -16.95 0.75
N TYR A 169 9.54 -18.10 1.07
CA TYR A 169 9.14 -19.40 0.50
C TYR A 169 7.98 -20.07 1.26
N ASP A 170 7.94 -19.90 2.59
CA ASP A 170 6.89 -20.53 3.42
C ASP A 170 5.53 -19.82 3.29
N ASN A 171 5.50 -18.55 2.85
CA ASN A 171 4.27 -17.76 2.75
C ASN A 171 3.62 -17.74 1.36
N ILE A 172 4.30 -18.18 0.29
CA ILE A 172 3.67 -18.45 -1.01
C ILE A 172 2.75 -19.69 -0.90
N ALA A 173 2.98 -20.57 0.07
CA ALA A 173 2.16 -21.74 0.36
C ALA A 173 0.88 -21.44 1.19
N LEU A 174 0.63 -20.20 1.57
CA LEU A 174 -0.49 -19.85 2.45
C LEU A 174 -1.70 -19.25 1.70
N MET A 175 -2.22 -19.99 0.71
CA MET A 175 -3.66 -20.15 0.64
C MET A 175 -3.99 -21.38 1.47
N PRO A 176 -4.61 -21.26 2.64
CA PRO A 176 -5.02 -22.42 3.37
C PRO A 176 -6.01 -23.20 2.47
N ASP A 177 -5.64 -24.42 2.10
CA ASP A 177 -6.50 -25.42 1.47
C ASP A 177 -6.98 -25.18 0.02
N VAL A 178 -6.36 -24.29 -0.77
CA VAL A 178 -6.76 -24.09 -2.17
C VAL A 178 -5.56 -24.14 -3.10
N ASP A 179 -5.50 -25.15 -3.96
CA ASP A 179 -4.50 -25.25 -5.04
C ASP A 179 -5.05 -24.65 -6.32
N TYR A 180 -4.18 -23.90 -7.02
CA TYR A 180 -4.40 -23.47 -8.39
C TYR A 180 -3.57 -24.33 -9.32
N GLU A 181 -4.22 -24.96 -10.27
CA GLU A 181 -3.53 -25.72 -11.30
C GLU A 181 -3.98 -25.28 -12.69
N SER A 182 -3.09 -25.40 -13.65
CA SER A 182 -3.41 -25.19 -15.06
C SER A 182 -2.95 -26.38 -15.87
N TYR A 183 -3.83 -26.83 -16.79
CA TYR A 183 -3.55 -27.96 -17.66
C TYR A 183 -3.81 -27.58 -19.10
N ILE A 184 -2.90 -28.00 -19.99
CA ILE A 184 -3.08 -27.87 -21.43
C ILE A 184 -3.79 -29.12 -21.94
N ILE A 185 -4.88 -28.97 -22.68
CA ILE A 185 -5.57 -30.06 -23.33
C ILE A 185 -4.74 -30.56 -24.53
N GLN A 186 -3.98 -31.63 -24.29
CA GLN A 186 -3.09 -32.21 -25.27
C GLN A 186 -3.83 -33.15 -26.26
N SER A 187 -3.17 -33.45 -27.37
CA SER A 187 -3.67 -34.48 -28.33
C SER A 187 -3.88 -35.82 -27.61
N GLY A 188 -5.04 -36.45 -27.83
CA GLY A 188 -5.40 -37.71 -27.17
C GLY A 188 -6.07 -37.55 -25.78
N SER A 189 -6.22 -36.33 -25.31
CA SER A 189 -6.96 -36.08 -24.05
C SER A 189 -8.44 -36.44 -24.25
N PRO A 190 -9.04 -37.20 -23.30
CA PRO A 190 -10.48 -37.49 -23.30
C PRO A 190 -11.37 -36.26 -23.11
N ALA A 191 -10.75 -35.12 -22.71
CA ALA A 191 -11.45 -33.86 -22.57
C ALA A 191 -11.70 -33.12 -23.88
N ILE A 192 -11.08 -33.54 -25.00
CA ILE A 192 -11.30 -32.91 -26.32
C ILE A 192 -12.73 -33.18 -26.75
N ASN A 193 -13.41 -32.11 -27.20
CA ASN A 193 -14.81 -32.11 -27.63
C ASN A 193 -15.82 -32.52 -26.53
N SER A 194 -15.41 -32.54 -25.26
CA SER A 194 -16.32 -32.75 -24.14
C SER A 194 -16.63 -31.41 -23.45
N SER A 195 -17.86 -31.25 -23.00
CA SER A 195 -18.27 -30.12 -22.18
C SER A 195 -17.74 -30.25 -20.76
N ILE A 196 -17.63 -29.13 -20.05
CA ILE A 196 -17.23 -29.11 -18.61
C ILE A 196 -18.22 -29.96 -17.80
N ARG A 197 -19.53 -29.99 -18.18
CA ARG A 197 -20.56 -30.81 -17.55
C ARG A 197 -20.27 -32.30 -17.74
N GLU A 198 -19.99 -32.75 -18.98
CA GLU A 198 -19.71 -34.17 -19.31
C GLU A 198 -18.45 -34.66 -18.57
N LEU A 199 -17.44 -33.82 -18.47
CA LEU A 199 -16.20 -34.15 -17.75
C LEU A 199 -16.44 -34.33 -16.26
N ASN A 200 -17.43 -33.65 -15.71
CA ASN A 200 -17.83 -33.70 -14.31
C ASN A 200 -16.65 -33.54 -13.35
N ILE A 201 -15.78 -32.56 -13.65
CA ILE A 201 -14.52 -32.34 -12.96
C ILE A 201 -14.77 -32.09 -11.48
N ARG A 202 -15.77 -31.28 -11.16
CA ARG A 202 -16.09 -30.90 -9.77
C ARG A 202 -16.42 -32.10 -8.89
N ASP A 203 -17.28 -32.98 -9.33
CA ASP A 203 -17.71 -34.13 -8.52
C ASP A 203 -16.61 -35.19 -8.42
N LYS A 204 -15.80 -35.34 -9.48
CA LYS A 204 -14.71 -36.33 -9.52
C LYS A 204 -13.48 -35.90 -8.71
N THR A 205 -13.17 -34.60 -8.71
CA THR A 205 -11.89 -34.10 -8.17
C THR A 205 -12.05 -33.06 -7.07
N GLY A 206 -13.23 -32.48 -6.91
CA GLY A 206 -13.47 -31.34 -6.04
C GLY A 206 -12.99 -30.00 -6.62
N ALA A 207 -12.39 -30.01 -7.83
CA ALA A 207 -11.86 -28.82 -8.47
C ALA A 207 -12.92 -28.14 -9.35
N LEU A 208 -12.87 -26.81 -9.41
CA LEU A 208 -13.74 -25.97 -10.24
C LEU A 208 -12.93 -25.36 -11.38
N VAL A 209 -13.46 -25.39 -12.61
CA VAL A 209 -12.88 -24.68 -13.75
C VAL A 209 -13.25 -23.20 -13.62
N ILE A 210 -12.26 -22.34 -13.43
CA ILE A 210 -12.46 -20.91 -13.23
C ILE A 210 -12.21 -20.09 -14.51
N ALA A 211 -11.37 -20.59 -15.42
CA ALA A 211 -11.13 -19.96 -16.71
C ALA A 211 -10.61 -20.96 -17.73
N VAL A 212 -10.76 -20.62 -19.01
CA VAL A 212 -10.16 -21.33 -20.14
C VAL A 212 -9.47 -20.32 -21.05
N LYS A 213 -8.20 -20.56 -21.41
CA LYS A 213 -7.49 -19.80 -22.43
C LYS A 213 -7.51 -20.58 -23.74
N ARG A 214 -8.05 -19.99 -24.80
CA ARG A 214 -8.07 -20.53 -26.19
C ARG A 214 -7.33 -19.56 -27.09
N GLY A 215 -6.14 -19.94 -27.52
CA GLY A 215 -5.25 -19.03 -28.23
C GLY A 215 -4.92 -17.81 -27.33
N ASP A 216 -5.16 -16.61 -27.83
CA ASP A 216 -4.94 -15.37 -27.05
C ASP A 216 -6.15 -14.92 -26.23
N LYS A 217 -7.29 -15.61 -26.37
CA LYS A 217 -8.53 -15.23 -25.69
C LYS A 217 -8.69 -15.95 -24.36
N MET A 218 -8.89 -15.18 -23.28
CA MET A 218 -9.24 -15.69 -21.96
C MET A 218 -10.77 -15.68 -21.79
N ILE A 219 -11.33 -16.82 -21.37
CA ILE A 219 -12.76 -17.01 -21.09
C ILE A 219 -12.87 -17.25 -19.59
N HIS A 220 -13.43 -16.30 -18.88
CA HIS A 220 -13.62 -16.37 -17.41
C HIS A 220 -14.98 -16.97 -17.10
N GLY A 221 -15.05 -17.86 -16.10
CA GLY A 221 -16.28 -18.49 -15.67
C GLY A 221 -16.99 -19.24 -16.81
N PRO A 222 -16.32 -20.17 -17.53
CA PRO A 222 -16.96 -20.89 -18.62
C PRO A 222 -18.19 -21.65 -18.08
N GLY A 223 -19.29 -21.56 -18.80
CA GLY A 223 -20.51 -22.27 -18.45
C GLY A 223 -20.33 -23.80 -18.51
N SER A 224 -21.21 -24.54 -17.87
CA SER A 224 -21.16 -26.02 -17.84
C SER A 224 -21.18 -26.68 -19.23
N ASP A 225 -21.78 -26.01 -20.19
CA ASP A 225 -21.90 -26.48 -21.58
C ASP A 225 -20.71 -26.06 -22.47
N PHE A 226 -19.71 -25.38 -21.88
CA PHE A 226 -18.51 -24.99 -22.62
C PHE A 226 -17.71 -26.23 -23.03
N VAL A 227 -17.49 -26.39 -24.35
CA VAL A 227 -16.77 -27.53 -24.94
C VAL A 227 -15.29 -27.20 -25.04
N LEU A 228 -14.47 -28.05 -24.47
CA LEU A 228 -13.01 -27.95 -24.47
C LEU A 228 -12.45 -28.43 -25.83
N GLN A 229 -11.39 -27.77 -26.28
CA GLN A 229 -10.72 -28.08 -27.55
C GLN A 229 -9.23 -28.36 -27.29
N ARG A 230 -8.61 -29.02 -28.25
CA ARG A 230 -7.14 -29.20 -28.24
C ARG A 230 -6.43 -27.86 -28.18
N GLY A 231 -5.45 -27.75 -27.29
CA GLY A 231 -4.68 -26.53 -27.09
C GLY A 231 -5.29 -25.54 -26.09
N ASP A 232 -6.51 -25.79 -25.59
CA ASP A 232 -7.05 -25.01 -24.50
C ASP A 232 -6.19 -25.18 -23.24
N ILE A 233 -6.00 -24.09 -22.50
CA ILE A 233 -5.42 -24.13 -21.14
C ILE A 233 -6.57 -23.91 -20.18
N ILE A 234 -6.87 -24.92 -19.36
CA ILE A 234 -7.87 -24.83 -18.31
C ILE A 234 -7.21 -24.40 -16.99
N PHE A 235 -7.84 -23.51 -16.27
CA PHE A 235 -7.44 -23.07 -14.94
C PHE A 235 -8.42 -23.62 -13.92
N LEU A 236 -7.89 -24.34 -12.95
CA LEU A 236 -8.64 -25.05 -11.92
C LEU A 236 -8.34 -24.50 -10.55
N ILE A 237 -9.33 -24.55 -9.68
CA ILE A 237 -9.21 -24.26 -8.26
C ILE A 237 -9.83 -25.42 -7.47
N GLY A 238 -9.12 -25.94 -6.47
CA GLY A 238 -9.60 -27.07 -5.68
C GLY A 238 -8.87 -27.20 -4.34
N LYS A 239 -9.33 -28.10 -3.50
CA LYS A 239 -8.61 -28.42 -2.25
C LYS A 239 -7.43 -29.34 -2.56
N LYS A 240 -6.30 -29.07 -1.91
CA LYS A 240 -5.17 -29.99 -1.88
C LYS A 240 -5.61 -31.29 -1.24
N LYS A 241 -5.43 -32.42 -1.96
CA LYS A 241 -5.60 -33.75 -1.37
C LYS A 241 -4.36 -34.17 -0.63
#